data_b1060df61708f442694812d0e134456b
#
_entry.id   b1060df61708f442694812d0e134456b
#
_cell.length_a   1.000
_cell.length_b   1.000
_cell.length_c   1.000
_cell.angle_alpha   90.00
_cell.angle_beta   90.00
_cell.angle_gamma   90.00
#
_symmetry.space_group_name_H-M   'P 1'
#
loop_
_entity.id
_entity.type
_entity.pdbx_description
1 polymer ?
#
loop_
_entity_poly.entity_id
_entity_poly.type
_entity_poly.pdbx_seq_one_letter_code
_entity_poly.pdbx_strand_id
1 'polypeptide(L)'
;MLKRIAPLLTVLLSVLLDTAVIPVFYYGRFVLPLSLIVVILIGVQLGRTYGLLYGTIAGLLLDVTAGTLGMKLFPYIAIGFLIGFLLDQQPEIDRSMDRIERLNILAIRMIWIYVLVAVYEVVMLVLQYFSTAVFTWVYVGNLAIRVALVTALTQLLHPLFHRLYAGKAIKGGGGRSTREVKHF
;
A
#
# COMPACT_ATOMS: atom_id res chain seq x y z
N MET A 1 6.78 19.95 -13.54
CA MET A 1 5.45 19.88 -12.89
C MET A 1 4.79 18.52 -13.01
N LEU A 2 4.77 17.85 -14.15
CA LEU A 2 4.15 16.52 -14.35
C LEU A 2 4.61 15.46 -13.30
N LYS A 3 5.85 15.49 -12.91
CA LYS A 3 6.43 14.51 -11.96
C LYS A 3 5.83 14.56 -10.54
N ARG A 4 5.32 15.70 -10.09
CA ARG A 4 4.67 15.83 -8.76
C ARG A 4 3.21 15.37 -8.77
N ILE A 5 2.58 15.40 -9.93
CA ILE A 5 1.17 15.04 -10.12
C ILE A 5 1.00 13.54 -10.38
N ALA A 6 2.08 12.85 -10.82
CA ALA A 6 2.03 11.43 -11.16
C ALA A 6 1.46 10.53 -10.04
N PRO A 7 1.84 10.65 -8.75
CA PRO A 7 1.26 9.81 -7.70
C PRO A 7 -0.24 10.07 -7.51
N LEU A 8 -0.66 11.34 -7.58
CA LEU A 8 -2.08 11.69 -7.48
C LEU A 8 -2.87 11.07 -8.63
N LEU A 9 -2.35 11.16 -9.83
CA LEU A 9 -3.00 10.63 -11.03
C LEU A 9 -3.10 9.10 -11.00
N THR A 10 -2.07 8.42 -10.49
CA THR A 10 -2.12 6.95 -10.32
C THR A 10 -3.14 6.53 -9.26
N VAL A 11 -3.27 7.29 -8.15
CA VAL A 11 -4.30 7.02 -7.13
C VAL A 11 -5.69 7.26 -7.69
N LEU A 12 -5.94 8.39 -8.37
CA LEU A 12 -7.24 8.66 -8.99
C LEU A 12 -7.62 7.60 -10.01
N LEU A 13 -6.68 7.20 -10.86
CA LEU A 13 -6.91 6.15 -11.85
C LEU A 13 -7.22 4.80 -11.18
N SER A 14 -6.49 4.43 -10.13
CA SER A 14 -6.73 3.17 -9.41
C SER A 14 -8.08 3.15 -8.69
N VAL A 15 -8.50 4.26 -8.08
CA VAL A 15 -9.83 4.39 -7.47
C VAL A 15 -10.93 4.29 -8.53
N LEU A 16 -10.75 4.94 -9.68
CA LEU A 16 -11.70 4.85 -10.79
C LEU A 16 -11.80 3.42 -11.32
N LEU A 17 -10.68 2.71 -11.45
CA LEU A 17 -10.69 1.30 -11.83
C LEU A 17 -11.41 0.42 -10.80
N ASP A 18 -11.18 0.65 -9.51
CA ASP A 18 -11.84 -0.10 -8.43
C ASP A 18 -13.35 0.13 -8.39
N THR A 19 -13.81 1.34 -8.73
CA THR A 19 -15.23 1.71 -8.61
C THR A 19 -16.03 1.47 -9.88
N ALA A 20 -15.42 1.69 -11.05
CA ALA A 20 -16.14 1.66 -12.32
C ALA A 20 -15.88 0.40 -13.15
N VAL A 21 -14.63 -0.10 -13.15
CA VAL A 21 -14.22 -1.17 -14.08
C VAL A 21 -14.29 -2.54 -13.42
N ILE A 22 -13.71 -2.69 -12.23
CA ILE A 22 -13.64 -3.99 -11.58
C ILE A 22 -15.02 -4.59 -11.29
N PRO A 23 -16.03 -3.86 -10.79
CA PRO A 23 -17.37 -4.41 -10.54
C PRO A 23 -18.03 -4.97 -11.79
N VAL A 24 -17.73 -4.42 -12.98
CA VAL A 24 -18.32 -4.87 -14.26
C VAL A 24 -17.77 -6.24 -14.67
N PHE A 25 -16.51 -6.51 -14.41
CA PHE A 25 -15.85 -7.76 -14.81
C PHE A 25 -15.95 -8.87 -13.76
N TYR A 26 -16.11 -8.50 -12.49
CA TYR A 26 -16.14 -9.46 -11.39
C TYR A 26 -17.57 -9.61 -10.84
N TYR A 27 -18.27 -10.65 -11.30
CA TYR A 27 -19.56 -11.06 -10.75
C TYR A 27 -19.45 -11.46 -9.27
N GLY A 28 -19.24 -10.45 -8.40
CA GLY A 28 -19.48 -10.57 -6.95
C GLY A 28 -18.53 -11.41 -6.10
N ARG A 29 -17.55 -12.12 -6.67
CA ARG A 29 -16.72 -13.07 -5.87
C ARG A 29 -15.34 -12.58 -5.49
N PHE A 30 -14.67 -11.76 -6.31
CA PHE A 30 -13.32 -11.27 -6.03
C PHE A 30 -13.16 -9.83 -6.47
N VAL A 31 -13.22 -8.90 -5.52
CA VAL A 31 -12.86 -7.51 -5.78
C VAL A 31 -11.41 -7.34 -5.35
N LEU A 32 -10.52 -7.13 -6.31
CA LEU A 32 -9.12 -6.85 -6.06
C LEU A 32 -8.97 -5.33 -5.82
N PRO A 33 -8.56 -4.86 -4.62
CA PRO A 33 -8.43 -3.44 -4.34
C PRO A 33 -7.14 -2.88 -4.97
N LEU A 34 -7.19 -2.45 -6.23
CA LEU A 34 -6.04 -1.87 -6.93
C LEU A 34 -5.56 -0.58 -6.26
N SER A 35 -6.49 0.23 -5.75
CA SER A 35 -6.17 1.45 -5.01
C SER A 35 -5.35 1.16 -3.76
N LEU A 36 -5.61 0.06 -3.05
CA LEU A 36 -4.82 -0.37 -1.90
C LEU A 36 -3.38 -0.70 -2.33
N ILE A 37 -3.22 -1.45 -3.42
CA ILE A 37 -1.90 -1.80 -3.97
C ILE A 37 -1.10 -0.54 -4.32
N VAL A 38 -1.75 0.43 -4.96
CA VAL A 38 -1.12 1.71 -5.33
C VAL A 38 -0.71 2.50 -4.09
N VAL A 39 -1.56 2.58 -3.05
CA VAL A 39 -1.23 3.25 -1.78
C VAL A 39 -0.04 2.58 -1.09
N ILE A 40 -0.02 1.25 -1.03
CA ILE A 40 1.12 0.49 -0.49
C ILE A 40 2.40 0.82 -1.27
N LEU A 41 2.37 0.77 -2.60
CA LEU A 41 3.53 1.06 -3.43
C LEU A 41 4.03 2.50 -3.27
N ILE A 42 3.13 3.47 -3.12
CA ILE A 42 3.49 4.86 -2.82
C ILE A 42 4.13 4.96 -1.44
N GLY A 43 3.58 4.32 -0.41
CA GLY A 43 4.15 4.28 0.94
C GLY A 43 5.56 3.68 0.95
N VAL A 44 5.77 2.59 0.20
CA VAL A 44 7.08 1.94 0.04
C VAL A 44 8.10 2.86 -0.66
N GLN A 45 7.68 3.59 -1.70
CA GLN A 45 8.58 4.35 -2.56
C GLN A 45 8.85 5.77 -2.07
N LEU A 46 7.83 6.44 -1.54
CA LEU A 46 7.89 7.85 -1.18
C LEU A 46 7.87 8.08 0.34
N GLY A 47 7.71 7.00 1.12
CA GLY A 47 7.75 7.04 2.59
C GLY A 47 6.41 7.33 3.25
N ARG A 48 6.43 7.35 4.59
CA ARG A 48 5.26 7.37 5.47
C ARG A 48 4.30 8.56 5.24
N THR A 49 4.86 9.75 5.01
CA THR A 49 4.04 10.97 4.84
C THR A 49 3.20 10.92 3.56
N TYR A 50 3.81 10.43 2.49
CA TYR A 50 3.10 10.25 1.21
C TYR A 50 2.12 9.08 1.28
N GLY A 51 2.49 7.98 1.93
CA GLY A 51 1.58 6.86 2.18
C GLY A 51 0.32 7.30 2.94
N LEU A 52 0.47 8.09 4.00
CA LEU A 52 -0.64 8.68 4.75
C LEU A 52 -1.49 9.59 3.86
N LEU A 53 -0.86 10.53 3.15
CA LEU A 53 -1.57 11.50 2.32
C LEU A 53 -2.39 10.81 1.22
N TYR A 54 -1.77 9.91 0.46
CA TYR A 54 -2.44 9.22 -0.63
C TYR A 54 -3.40 8.13 -0.15
N GLY A 55 -3.15 7.52 1.01
CA GLY A 55 -4.09 6.66 1.70
C GLY A 55 -5.36 7.42 2.10
N THR A 56 -5.22 8.66 2.61
CA THR A 56 -6.36 9.53 2.92
C THR A 56 -7.16 9.86 1.67
N ILE A 57 -6.49 10.27 0.59
CA ILE A 57 -7.17 10.61 -0.67
C ILE A 57 -7.91 9.40 -1.24
N ALA A 58 -7.24 8.24 -1.32
CA ALA A 58 -7.84 7.02 -1.86
C ALA A 58 -9.03 6.55 -1.01
N GLY A 59 -8.85 6.47 0.31
CA GLY A 59 -9.90 6.04 1.23
C GLY A 59 -11.11 6.95 1.21
N LEU A 60 -10.90 8.27 1.20
CA LEU A 60 -11.97 9.26 1.13
C LEU A 60 -12.76 9.16 -0.19
N LEU A 61 -12.07 9.04 -1.32
CA LEU A 61 -12.73 8.88 -2.61
C LEU A 61 -13.55 7.58 -2.67
N LEU A 62 -13.01 6.49 -2.14
CA LEU A 62 -13.71 5.21 -2.08
C LEU A 62 -14.93 5.26 -1.15
N ASP A 63 -14.87 5.97 -0.04
CA ASP A 63 -15.99 6.14 0.87
C ASP A 63 -17.09 7.01 0.25
N VAL A 64 -16.71 8.10 -0.42
CA VAL A 64 -17.66 8.97 -1.12
C VAL A 64 -18.36 8.21 -2.25
N THR A 65 -17.63 7.42 -3.04
CA THR A 65 -18.23 6.65 -4.15
C THR A 65 -19.08 5.47 -3.68
N ALA A 66 -18.74 4.87 -2.54
CA ALA A 66 -19.50 3.74 -1.98
C ALA A 66 -20.64 4.18 -1.03
N GLY A 67 -20.74 5.48 -0.69
CA GLY A 67 -21.68 5.98 0.30
C GLY A 67 -21.40 5.49 1.72
N THR A 68 -20.15 5.11 2.01
CA THR A 68 -19.72 4.61 3.31
C THR A 68 -18.90 5.68 4.02
N LEU A 69 -19.31 6.07 5.23
CA LEU A 69 -18.62 7.11 5.99
C LEU A 69 -17.48 6.49 6.82
N GLY A 70 -16.25 6.65 6.34
CA GLY A 70 -15.03 6.33 7.10
C GLY A 70 -14.62 4.85 7.09
N MET A 71 -15.40 3.94 6.54
CA MET A 71 -15.10 2.50 6.56
C MET A 71 -13.82 2.13 5.81
N LYS A 72 -13.55 2.80 4.68
CA LYS A 72 -12.33 2.60 3.90
C LYS A 72 -11.27 3.63 4.25
N LEU A 73 -11.67 4.83 4.65
CA LEU A 73 -10.76 5.93 4.98
C LEU A 73 -9.75 5.53 6.05
N PHE A 74 -10.22 5.05 7.21
CA PHE A 74 -9.32 4.70 8.32
C PHE A 74 -8.35 3.57 7.99
N PRO A 75 -8.77 2.43 7.43
CA PRO A 75 -7.83 1.37 7.05
C PRO A 75 -6.82 1.80 6.00
N TYR A 76 -7.20 2.63 5.02
CA TYR A 76 -6.29 3.14 3.99
C TYR A 76 -5.25 4.10 4.55
N ILE A 77 -5.63 4.99 5.48
CA ILE A 77 -4.70 5.86 6.20
C ILE A 77 -3.71 5.03 7.01
N ALA A 78 -4.24 4.09 7.79
CA ALA A 78 -3.43 3.25 8.66
C ALA A 78 -2.39 2.44 7.86
N ILE A 79 -2.83 1.78 6.78
CA ILE A 79 -1.92 0.95 5.99
C ILE A 79 -0.89 1.78 5.22
N GLY A 80 -1.31 2.91 4.64
CA GLY A 80 -0.42 3.81 3.94
C GLY A 80 0.67 4.39 4.85
N PHE A 81 0.31 4.74 6.08
CA PHE A 81 1.26 5.22 7.08
C PHE A 81 2.17 4.10 7.58
N LEU A 82 1.59 2.97 8.02
CA LEU A 82 2.34 1.86 8.63
C LEU A 82 3.34 1.24 7.66
N ILE A 83 2.96 1.03 6.39
CA ILE A 83 3.87 0.47 5.40
C ILE A 83 5.06 1.39 5.18
N GLY A 84 4.82 2.70 5.04
CA GLY A 84 5.88 3.68 4.90
C GLY A 84 6.77 3.76 6.14
N PHE A 85 6.17 3.68 7.35
CA PHE A 85 6.90 3.73 8.60
C PHE A 85 7.80 2.49 8.81
N LEU A 86 7.26 1.29 8.60
CA LEU A 86 8.00 0.03 8.80
C LEU A 86 9.12 -0.15 7.79
N LEU A 87 8.91 0.30 6.55
CA LEU A 87 9.91 0.14 5.51
C LEU A 87 10.96 1.26 5.50
N ASP A 88 10.62 2.45 6.03
CA ASP A 88 11.59 3.54 6.19
C ASP A 88 12.70 3.20 7.22
N GLN A 89 12.41 2.28 8.14
CA GLN A 89 13.38 1.78 9.11
C GLN A 89 14.33 0.72 8.55
N GLN A 90 14.06 0.20 7.36
CA GLN A 90 14.91 -0.84 6.76
C GLN A 90 16.08 -0.21 6.00
N PRO A 91 17.24 -0.91 5.98
CA PRO A 91 18.39 -0.44 5.24
C PRO A 91 18.08 -0.34 3.74
N GLU A 92 18.62 0.70 3.09
CA GLU A 92 18.55 0.81 1.64
C GLU A 92 19.36 -0.33 1.00
N ILE A 93 18.77 -0.90 -0.06
CA ILE A 93 19.45 -1.95 -0.82
C ILE A 93 20.54 -1.27 -1.67
N ASP A 94 21.79 -1.41 -1.22
CA ASP A 94 22.93 -0.93 -1.97
C ASP A 94 23.44 -1.98 -2.97
N ARG A 95 24.08 -1.50 -4.05
CA ARG A 95 24.71 -2.36 -5.07
C ARG A 95 25.91 -3.13 -4.53
N SER A 96 26.52 -2.62 -3.45
CA SER A 96 27.66 -3.24 -2.77
C SER A 96 27.28 -4.44 -1.88
N MET A 97 25.98 -4.62 -1.57
CA MET A 97 25.49 -5.71 -0.73
C MET A 97 25.58 -7.07 -1.42
N ASP A 98 25.93 -8.08 -0.65
CA ASP A 98 25.90 -9.47 -1.09
C ASP A 98 24.51 -9.91 -1.55
N ARG A 99 24.47 -10.86 -2.49
CA ARG A 99 23.22 -11.38 -3.04
C ARG A 99 22.28 -11.94 -1.96
N ILE A 100 22.84 -12.59 -0.93
CA ILE A 100 22.10 -13.19 0.18
C ILE A 100 21.48 -12.10 1.05
N GLU A 101 22.25 -11.08 1.41
CA GLU A 101 21.78 -9.95 2.21
C GLU A 101 20.64 -9.19 1.52
N ARG A 102 20.79 -8.96 0.21
CA ARG A 102 19.74 -8.33 -0.60
C ARG A 102 18.46 -9.14 -0.64
N LEU A 103 18.57 -10.48 -0.77
CA LEU A 103 17.41 -11.38 -0.72
C LEU A 103 16.71 -11.35 0.64
N ASN A 104 17.49 -11.32 1.74
CA ASN A 104 16.93 -11.24 3.08
C ASN A 104 16.13 -9.94 3.30
N ILE A 105 16.68 -8.79 2.88
CA ILE A 105 15.96 -7.50 2.98
C ILE A 105 14.65 -7.53 2.16
N LEU A 106 14.71 -8.07 0.95
CA LEU A 106 13.50 -8.22 0.12
C LEU A 106 12.48 -9.15 0.77
N ALA A 107 12.92 -10.28 1.33
CA ALA A 107 12.04 -11.22 2.03
C ALA A 107 11.36 -10.57 3.25
N ILE A 108 12.10 -9.81 4.05
CA ILE A 108 11.54 -9.08 5.20
C ILE A 108 10.52 -8.05 4.74
N ARG A 109 10.78 -7.31 3.67
CA ARG A 109 9.82 -6.37 3.08
C ARG A 109 8.55 -7.06 2.61
N MET A 110 8.67 -8.22 1.96
CA MET A 110 7.53 -9.03 1.53
C MET A 110 6.68 -9.49 2.71
N ILE A 111 7.32 -9.97 3.78
CA ILE A 111 6.64 -10.42 5.00
C ILE A 111 5.84 -9.27 5.62
N TRP A 112 6.43 -8.08 5.74
CA TRP A 112 5.72 -6.91 6.28
C TRP A 112 4.52 -6.49 5.43
N ILE A 113 4.67 -6.48 4.09
CA ILE A 113 3.55 -6.20 3.19
C ILE A 113 2.45 -7.23 3.37
N TYR A 114 2.80 -8.52 3.41
CA TYR A 114 1.83 -9.61 3.61
C TYR A 114 1.07 -9.46 4.93
N VAL A 115 1.79 -9.23 6.04
CA VAL A 115 1.18 -9.06 7.37
C VAL A 115 0.24 -7.86 7.39
N LEU A 116 0.65 -6.71 6.85
CA LEU A 116 -0.19 -5.51 6.83
C LEU A 116 -1.43 -5.67 5.95
N VAL A 117 -1.31 -6.32 4.80
CA VAL A 117 -2.47 -6.64 3.95
C VAL A 117 -3.40 -7.61 4.64
N ALA A 118 -2.87 -8.62 5.35
CA ALA A 118 -3.69 -9.54 6.13
C ALA A 118 -4.46 -8.81 7.26
N VAL A 119 -3.78 -7.94 8.00
CA VAL A 119 -4.43 -7.10 9.02
C VAL A 119 -5.52 -6.22 8.40
N TYR A 120 -5.25 -5.60 7.26
CA TYR A 120 -6.25 -4.81 6.54
C TYR A 120 -7.50 -5.63 6.19
N GLU A 121 -7.32 -6.80 5.60
CA GLU A 121 -8.46 -7.66 5.23
C GLU A 121 -9.26 -8.13 6.45
N VAL A 122 -8.60 -8.42 7.57
CA VAL A 122 -9.28 -8.75 8.84
C VAL A 122 -10.07 -7.55 9.37
N VAL A 123 -9.47 -6.35 9.37
CA VAL A 123 -10.17 -5.12 9.78
C VAL A 123 -11.39 -4.86 8.90
N MET A 124 -11.25 -5.01 7.58
CA MET A 124 -12.36 -4.84 6.64
C MET A 124 -13.47 -5.87 6.85
N LEU A 125 -13.12 -7.12 7.17
CA LEU A 125 -14.09 -8.17 7.50
C LEU A 125 -14.87 -7.81 8.77
N VAL A 126 -14.18 -7.35 9.81
CA VAL A 126 -14.81 -6.91 11.06
C VAL A 126 -15.74 -5.72 10.83
N LEU A 127 -15.29 -4.69 10.12
CA LEU A 127 -16.10 -3.52 9.79
C LEU A 127 -17.34 -3.89 8.96
N GLN A 128 -17.20 -4.80 8.01
CA GLN A 128 -18.30 -5.30 7.20
C GLN A 128 -19.30 -6.08 8.04
N TYR A 129 -18.83 -6.91 8.98
CA TYR A 129 -19.71 -7.63 9.91
C TYR A 129 -20.56 -6.66 10.75
N PHE A 130 -19.96 -5.61 11.30
CA PHE A 130 -20.70 -4.58 12.07
C PHE A 130 -21.68 -3.80 11.21
N SER A 131 -21.39 -3.63 9.93
CA SER A 131 -22.25 -2.87 9.01
C SER A 131 -23.46 -3.68 8.51
N THR A 132 -23.27 -4.97 8.22
CA THR A 132 -24.31 -5.79 7.57
C THR A 132 -24.92 -6.85 8.47
N ALA A 133 -24.33 -7.11 9.64
CA ALA A 133 -24.66 -8.19 10.56
C ALA A 133 -24.69 -9.60 9.91
N VAL A 134 -24.17 -9.74 8.69
CA VAL A 134 -24.12 -11.01 7.96
C VAL A 134 -22.70 -11.50 7.91
N PHE A 135 -22.43 -12.57 8.65
CA PHE A 135 -21.14 -13.26 8.59
C PHE A 135 -21.23 -14.42 7.61
N THR A 136 -20.46 -14.37 6.55
CA THR A 136 -20.44 -15.43 5.55
C THR A 136 -19.07 -16.12 5.54
N TRP A 137 -19.01 -17.41 5.84
CA TRP A 137 -17.79 -18.24 5.81
C TRP A 137 -17.03 -18.18 4.49
N VAL A 138 -17.75 -17.88 3.40
CA VAL A 138 -17.16 -17.67 2.07
C VAL A 138 -16.15 -16.51 2.07
N TYR A 139 -16.38 -15.47 2.87
CA TYR A 139 -15.42 -14.36 2.99
C TYR A 139 -14.12 -14.80 3.66
N VAL A 140 -14.20 -15.64 4.69
CA VAL A 140 -13.02 -16.15 5.40
C VAL A 140 -12.18 -17.06 4.49
N GLY A 141 -12.84 -17.95 3.74
CA GLY A 141 -12.15 -18.82 2.79
C GLY A 141 -11.43 -18.05 1.66
N ASN A 142 -12.03 -16.96 1.21
CA ASN A 142 -11.45 -16.12 0.17
C ASN A 142 -10.39 -15.13 0.70
N LEU A 143 -10.32 -14.89 2.00
CA LEU A 143 -9.40 -13.95 2.61
C LEU A 143 -7.94 -14.30 2.31
N ALA A 144 -7.55 -15.56 2.49
CA ALA A 144 -6.17 -16.01 2.23
C ALA A 144 -5.78 -15.81 0.77
N ILE A 145 -6.69 -16.10 -0.15
CA ILE A 145 -6.47 -15.94 -1.60
C ILE A 145 -6.32 -14.44 -1.94
N ARG A 146 -7.16 -13.57 -1.36
CA ARG A 146 -7.08 -12.12 -1.56
C ARG A 146 -5.75 -11.55 -1.07
N VAL A 147 -5.35 -11.91 0.16
CA VAL A 147 -4.06 -11.48 0.73
C VAL A 147 -2.89 -11.91 -0.15
N ALA A 148 -2.90 -13.18 -0.61
CA ALA A 148 -1.87 -13.70 -1.50
C ALA A 148 -1.84 -12.96 -2.84
N LEU A 149 -3.00 -12.72 -3.46
CA LEU A 149 -3.10 -12.00 -4.74
C LEU A 149 -2.65 -10.54 -4.62
N VAL A 150 -3.11 -9.81 -3.60
CA VAL A 150 -2.71 -8.42 -3.36
C VAL A 150 -1.20 -8.32 -3.14
N THR A 151 -0.64 -9.23 -2.34
CA THR A 151 0.80 -9.27 -2.08
C THR A 151 1.59 -9.59 -3.34
N ALA A 152 1.18 -10.60 -4.11
CA ALA A 152 1.82 -10.98 -5.36
C ALA A 152 1.78 -9.84 -6.39
N LEU A 153 0.63 -9.18 -6.54
CA LEU A 153 0.46 -8.05 -7.46
C LEU A 153 1.30 -6.84 -7.03
N THR A 154 1.36 -6.56 -5.74
CA THR A 154 2.23 -5.51 -5.19
C THR A 154 3.69 -5.74 -5.55
N GLN A 155 4.15 -6.99 -5.45
CA GLN A 155 5.53 -7.36 -5.83
C GLN A 155 5.77 -7.26 -7.33
N LEU A 156 4.82 -7.69 -8.14
CA LEU A 156 4.90 -7.60 -9.60
C LEU A 156 4.95 -6.15 -10.08
N LEU A 157 4.17 -5.27 -9.46
CA LEU A 157 4.11 -3.84 -9.82
C LEU A 157 5.25 -3.02 -9.21
N HIS A 158 5.90 -3.51 -8.15
CA HIS A 158 6.99 -2.81 -7.48
C HIS A 158 8.11 -2.33 -8.43
N PRO A 159 8.68 -3.15 -9.35
CA PRO A 159 9.71 -2.68 -10.26
C PRO A 159 9.21 -1.62 -11.25
N LEU A 160 7.95 -1.68 -11.66
CA LEU A 160 7.34 -0.68 -12.53
C LEU A 160 7.23 0.67 -11.80
N PHE A 161 6.72 0.66 -10.57
CA PHE A 161 6.61 1.85 -9.73
C PHE A 161 7.98 2.40 -9.35
N HIS A 162 8.96 1.53 -9.07
CA HIS A 162 10.33 1.95 -8.84
C HIS A 162 10.89 2.72 -10.04
N ARG A 163 10.68 2.26 -11.26
CA ARG A 163 11.11 2.99 -12.47
C ARG A 163 10.39 4.33 -12.63
N LEU A 164 9.12 4.41 -12.28
CA LEU A 164 8.33 5.64 -12.37
C LEU A 164 8.74 6.68 -11.31
N TYR A 165 9.14 6.22 -10.11
CA TYR A 165 9.40 7.09 -8.95
C TYR A 165 10.86 7.15 -8.51
N ALA A 166 11.76 6.23 -8.94
CA ALA A 166 13.17 6.17 -8.53
C ALA A 166 14.02 7.41 -8.91
N GLY A 167 13.53 8.23 -9.85
CA GLY A 167 14.15 9.54 -10.13
C GLY A 167 13.73 10.64 -9.14
N LYS A 168 13.03 10.30 -8.06
CA LYS A 168 12.31 11.23 -7.18
C LYS A 168 12.46 10.93 -5.70
N ALA A 169 13.54 10.29 -5.28
CA ALA A 169 13.92 10.43 -3.88
C ALA A 169 14.02 11.94 -3.59
N ILE A 170 12.85 12.58 -3.49
CA ILE A 170 12.72 13.89 -2.88
C ILE A 170 13.29 13.63 -1.51
N LYS A 171 14.43 14.21 -1.21
CA LYS A 171 14.91 14.46 0.14
C LYS A 171 13.77 15.22 0.85
N GLY A 172 12.72 14.49 1.17
CA GLY A 172 11.62 14.94 2.01
C GLY A 172 12.23 15.09 3.37
N GLY A 173 12.29 16.33 3.84
CA GLY A 173 12.89 16.82 5.05
C GLY A 173 12.60 16.00 6.29
N GLY A 174 13.38 14.99 6.49
CA GLY A 174 13.66 14.33 7.73
C GLY A 174 15.16 14.26 7.79
N GLY A 175 15.77 15.30 8.39
CA GLY A 175 17.21 15.43 8.47
C GLY A 175 17.82 14.21 9.11
N ARG A 176 18.33 13.30 8.30
CA ARG A 176 19.48 12.51 8.68
C ARG A 176 20.68 13.46 8.61
N SER A 177 20.87 14.25 9.67
CA SER A 177 22.17 14.71 10.05
C SER A 177 23.05 13.46 10.12
N THR A 178 23.83 13.21 9.10
CA THR A 178 25.05 12.43 9.22
C THR A 178 25.88 13.15 10.28
N ARG A 179 25.70 12.73 11.55
CA ARG A 179 26.70 12.98 12.58
C ARG A 179 27.94 12.20 12.09
N GLU A 180 28.82 12.91 11.40
CA GLU A 180 30.22 12.55 11.38
C GLU A 180 30.65 12.39 12.82
N VAL A 181 30.77 11.14 13.27
CA VAL A 181 31.50 10.81 14.49
C VAL A 181 32.95 11.07 14.13
N LYS A 182 33.40 12.29 14.41
CA LYS A 182 34.84 12.60 14.45
C LYS A 182 35.38 11.80 15.63
N HIS A 183 36.06 10.71 15.32
CA HIS A 183 36.94 10.06 16.27
C HIS A 183 38.09 11.01 16.57
N PHE A 184 38.13 11.52 17.78
CA PHE A 184 39.31 12.11 18.41
C PHE A 184 40.12 10.98 19.06
#